data_272b6fe0a1e73ac876fe60de3c709a3f
#
_entry.id   272b6fe0a1e73ac876fe60de3c709a3f
#
_cell.length_a   1.000
_cell.length_b   1.000
_cell.length_c   1.000
_cell.angle_alpha   90.00
_cell.angle_beta   90.00
_cell.angle_gamma   90.00
#
_symmetry.space_group_name_H-M   'P 1'
#
loop_
_entity.id
_entity.type
_entity.pdbx_description
1 polymer ?
#
loop_
_entity_poly.entity_id
_entity_poly.type
_entity_poly.pdbx_seq_one_letter_code
_entity_poly.pdbx_strand_id
1 'polypeptide(L)'
;MKNSPGISKALGLTHPITIQKGRNAEVWDENGKRYIDFVGGIGVLNFGHCNPKIVKAIQLQAETLTHYAFNAALHRPYLDLMEQLLQIVPIDQPLSGMFTNSGAEATENALKVVRMATGRTGMIAFDGGFHGRTLAAVNLNGKVKPYKDGLGPLPGPVYHIPFPSQDNGVSFDQAKQALDRLFQVEVDVNNIAAIIFEPVLGEGGFHLMSPEFAQYLRTFCDTHGILIIVDEIQSGFARTGTHFAFSHLGIEPDLMLLGKSIAGGVPLGAVVGLAKHMDAPNKGALGGTYSGNPIACAAGLATLEILQSAEFQASTQHYIETIEQRYAKWQQQKLTPWLGRLTGIGAMRGIELQHPSLGAGTQVLAEVLASAREQGLLLMPSGPAKNIIRLLTPLTIHPETLNEGLDILEHILAQTADMQ
;
A
#
# COMPACT_ATOMS: atom_id res chain seq x y z
N MET A 1 5.39 -21.91 12.99
CA MET A 1 6.16 -22.67 11.96
C MET A 1 6.83 -23.96 12.49
N LYS A 2 6.55 -24.42 13.70
CA LYS A 2 7.17 -25.66 14.21
C LYS A 2 6.80 -26.93 13.43
N ASN A 3 5.72 -26.90 12.65
CA ASN A 3 5.14 -28.09 11.99
C ASN A 3 4.96 -27.97 10.46
N SER A 4 5.60 -27.01 9.78
CA SER A 4 5.50 -26.89 8.32
C SER A 4 6.84 -27.26 7.69
N PRO A 5 7.10 -28.55 7.38
CA PRO A 5 8.34 -28.97 6.77
C PRO A 5 8.53 -28.32 5.39
N GLY A 6 9.74 -27.84 5.11
CA GLY A 6 10.08 -27.25 3.81
C GLY A 6 9.84 -25.75 3.64
N ILE A 7 9.23 -25.07 4.61
CA ILE A 7 9.04 -23.60 4.55
C ILE A 7 10.23 -22.90 5.21
N SER A 8 10.81 -21.90 4.52
CA SER A 8 11.93 -21.12 5.06
C SER A 8 11.54 -20.40 6.34
N LYS A 9 12.37 -20.53 7.37
CA LYS A 9 12.20 -19.81 8.65
C LYS A 9 12.42 -18.29 8.54
N ALA A 10 12.97 -17.81 7.41
CA ALA A 10 13.12 -16.40 7.12
C ALA A 10 11.79 -15.68 6.81
N LEU A 11 10.72 -16.43 6.55
CA LEU A 11 9.38 -15.86 6.37
C LEU A 11 8.80 -15.49 7.74
N GLY A 12 8.50 -14.19 7.92
CA GLY A 12 7.80 -13.69 9.11
C GLY A 12 6.33 -14.11 9.11
N LEU A 13 5.80 -14.46 10.29
CA LEU A 13 4.40 -14.86 10.47
C LEU A 13 3.81 -14.12 11.68
N THR A 14 2.74 -13.34 11.43
CA THR A 14 2.03 -12.62 12.50
C THR A 14 1.02 -13.53 13.21
N HIS A 15 0.28 -14.32 12.45
CA HIS A 15 -0.73 -15.24 12.98
C HIS A 15 -0.36 -16.69 12.64
N PRO A 16 -0.06 -17.55 13.64
CA PRO A 16 0.31 -18.95 13.42
C PRO A 16 -0.94 -19.84 13.24
N ILE A 17 -1.79 -19.49 12.27
CA ILE A 17 -3.02 -20.20 11.89
C ILE A 17 -2.97 -20.54 10.41
N THR A 18 -3.68 -21.60 10.00
CA THR A 18 -3.80 -22.03 8.62
C THR A 18 -5.17 -21.65 8.09
N ILE A 19 -5.25 -20.63 7.24
CA ILE A 19 -6.50 -20.20 6.61
C ILE A 19 -6.85 -21.15 5.47
N GLN A 20 -8.08 -21.65 5.47
CA GLN A 20 -8.60 -22.57 4.46
C GLN A 20 -9.66 -21.92 3.55
N LYS A 21 -10.43 -20.97 4.06
CA LYS A 21 -11.57 -20.36 3.34
C LYS A 21 -11.67 -18.87 3.66
N GLY A 22 -12.08 -18.07 2.66
CA GLY A 22 -12.40 -16.65 2.84
C GLY A 22 -13.68 -16.27 2.12
N ARG A 23 -14.44 -15.34 2.69
CA ARG A 23 -15.62 -14.72 2.08
C ARG A 23 -15.79 -13.29 2.58
N ASN A 24 -15.77 -12.31 1.69
CA ASN A 24 -15.86 -10.89 2.01
C ASN A 24 -14.81 -10.49 3.06
N ALA A 25 -15.16 -10.10 4.26
CA ALA A 25 -14.27 -9.72 5.36
C ALA A 25 -14.09 -10.81 6.41
N GLU A 26 -14.34 -12.06 6.07
CA GLU A 26 -14.26 -13.20 6.99
C GLU A 26 -13.37 -14.30 6.43
N VAL A 27 -12.63 -14.95 7.32
CA VAL A 27 -11.83 -16.13 6.98
C VAL A 27 -12.04 -17.24 8.01
N TRP A 28 -11.82 -18.48 7.59
CA TRP A 28 -11.91 -19.66 8.46
C TRP A 28 -10.61 -20.44 8.39
N ASP A 29 -10.14 -20.90 9.54
CA ASP A 29 -8.99 -21.79 9.61
C ASP A 29 -9.37 -23.26 9.29
N GLU A 30 -8.35 -24.11 9.27
CA GLU A 30 -8.51 -25.56 9.00
C GLU A 30 -9.37 -26.29 10.02
N ASN A 31 -9.60 -25.71 11.21
CA ASN A 31 -10.45 -26.26 12.27
C ASN A 31 -11.90 -25.70 12.19
N GLY A 32 -12.19 -24.85 11.20
CA GLY A 32 -13.47 -24.21 11.01
C GLY A 32 -13.73 -23.00 11.91
N LYS A 33 -12.74 -22.52 12.67
CA LYS A 33 -12.87 -21.29 13.46
C LYS A 33 -12.93 -20.09 12.53
N ARG A 34 -13.98 -19.26 12.72
CA ARG A 34 -14.19 -18.01 12.00
C ARG A 34 -13.35 -16.88 12.59
N TYR A 35 -12.83 -16.03 11.70
CA TYR A 35 -12.15 -14.79 12.05
C TYR A 35 -12.69 -13.65 11.18
N ILE A 36 -12.86 -12.47 11.77
CA ILE A 36 -13.08 -11.23 11.05
C ILE A 36 -11.69 -10.72 10.61
N ASP A 37 -11.54 -10.42 9.32
CA ASP A 37 -10.25 -10.07 8.71
C ASP A 37 -10.08 -8.55 8.57
N PHE A 38 -9.42 -7.93 9.55
CA PHE A 38 -9.00 -6.53 9.45
C PHE A 38 -7.60 -6.37 8.84
N VAL A 39 -7.01 -7.45 8.32
CA VAL A 39 -5.73 -7.45 7.61
C VAL A 39 -5.94 -7.30 6.10
N GLY A 40 -7.03 -7.87 5.55
CA GLY A 40 -7.38 -7.78 4.14
C GLY A 40 -6.25 -8.19 3.19
N GLY A 41 -5.48 -9.27 3.53
CA GLY A 41 -4.32 -9.68 2.75
C GLY A 41 -3.20 -8.63 2.71
N ILE A 42 -3.06 -7.80 3.74
CA ILE A 42 -2.17 -6.63 3.82
C ILE A 42 -2.59 -5.56 2.78
N GLY A 43 -3.89 -5.23 2.77
CA GLY A 43 -4.46 -4.21 1.89
C GLY A 43 -4.59 -4.64 0.42
N VAL A 44 -4.69 -5.94 0.17
CA VAL A 44 -4.93 -6.51 -1.16
C VAL A 44 -6.42 -6.63 -1.47
N LEU A 45 -7.24 -6.79 -0.45
CA LEU A 45 -8.63 -7.23 -0.59
C LEU A 45 -9.65 -6.11 -0.33
N ASN A 46 -9.46 -4.94 -0.96
CA ASN A 46 -10.44 -3.85 -0.87
C ASN A 46 -11.85 -4.31 -1.28
N PHE A 47 -11.94 -5.24 -2.23
CA PHE A 47 -13.19 -5.77 -2.78
C PHE A 47 -13.67 -7.06 -2.10
N GLY A 48 -13.03 -7.48 -1.01
CA GLY A 48 -13.38 -8.67 -0.22
C GLY A 48 -12.81 -9.98 -0.76
N HIS A 49 -12.72 -10.97 0.14
CA HIS A 49 -12.39 -12.34 -0.25
C HIS A 49 -13.46 -12.93 -1.15
N CYS A 50 -13.02 -13.59 -2.22
CA CYS A 50 -13.87 -14.33 -3.14
C CYS A 50 -15.10 -13.52 -3.63
N ASN A 51 -14.88 -12.25 -4.00
CA ASN A 51 -15.96 -11.43 -4.56
C ASN A 51 -16.58 -12.13 -5.78
N PRO A 52 -17.92 -12.32 -5.82
CA PRO A 52 -18.57 -13.12 -6.88
C PRO A 52 -18.29 -12.61 -8.30
N LYS A 53 -18.21 -11.29 -8.53
CA LYS A 53 -17.90 -10.72 -9.84
C LYS A 53 -16.47 -11.06 -10.28
N ILE A 54 -15.51 -10.91 -9.37
CA ILE A 54 -14.10 -11.21 -9.63
C ILE A 54 -13.92 -12.72 -9.88
N VAL A 55 -14.50 -13.58 -9.03
CA VAL A 55 -14.44 -15.04 -9.20
C VAL A 55 -15.03 -15.45 -10.55
N LYS A 56 -16.18 -14.87 -10.94
CA LYS A 56 -16.81 -15.16 -12.22
C LYS A 56 -15.94 -14.75 -13.41
N ALA A 57 -15.30 -13.59 -13.35
CA ALA A 57 -14.39 -13.12 -14.40
C ALA A 57 -13.17 -14.05 -14.55
N ILE A 58 -12.59 -14.49 -13.43
CA ILE A 58 -11.47 -15.45 -13.40
C ILE A 58 -11.89 -16.78 -14.06
N GLN A 59 -13.05 -17.34 -13.68
CA GLN A 59 -13.55 -18.61 -14.22
C GLN A 59 -13.75 -18.56 -15.74
N LEU A 60 -14.44 -17.52 -16.22
CA LEU A 60 -14.68 -17.34 -17.66
C LEU A 60 -13.37 -17.16 -18.45
N GLN A 61 -12.43 -16.39 -17.90
CA GLN A 61 -11.16 -16.18 -18.57
C GLN A 61 -10.29 -17.45 -18.57
N ALA A 62 -10.33 -18.24 -17.50
CA ALA A 62 -9.58 -19.49 -17.40
C ALA A 62 -10.05 -20.54 -18.44
N GLU A 63 -11.32 -20.51 -18.82
CA GLU A 63 -11.88 -21.36 -19.89
C GLU A 63 -11.49 -20.89 -21.31
N THR A 64 -11.10 -19.59 -21.44
CA THR A 64 -10.84 -18.98 -22.75
C THR A 64 -9.35 -18.92 -23.09
N LEU A 65 -8.55 -18.34 -22.20
CA LEU A 65 -7.11 -18.16 -22.38
C LEU A 65 -6.43 -17.98 -21.03
N THR A 66 -5.66 -18.96 -20.58
CA THR A 66 -4.97 -18.92 -19.29
C THR A 66 -3.69 -18.09 -19.31
N HIS A 67 -2.98 -18.08 -20.47
CA HIS A 67 -1.75 -17.33 -20.63
C HIS A 67 -1.41 -17.10 -22.10
N TYR A 68 -0.91 -15.90 -22.39
CA TYR A 68 -0.12 -15.59 -23.59
C TYR A 68 0.82 -14.43 -23.25
N ALA A 69 2.09 -14.56 -23.60
CA ALA A 69 3.07 -13.50 -23.36
C ALA A 69 2.72 -12.28 -24.22
N PHE A 70 2.36 -11.15 -23.60
CA PHE A 70 1.94 -9.94 -24.32
C PHE A 70 3.00 -9.42 -25.29
N ASN A 71 4.29 -9.63 -24.99
CA ASN A 71 5.40 -9.28 -25.86
C ASN A 71 5.48 -10.15 -27.14
N ALA A 72 4.82 -11.31 -27.16
CA ALA A 72 4.75 -12.18 -28.33
C ALA A 72 3.54 -11.85 -29.21
N ALA A 73 2.36 -11.65 -28.59
CA ALA A 73 1.17 -11.14 -29.28
C ALA A 73 0.19 -10.49 -28.28
N LEU A 74 -0.60 -9.56 -28.79
CA LEU A 74 -1.62 -8.84 -28.03
C LEU A 74 -2.75 -9.80 -27.62
N HIS A 75 -3.39 -9.53 -26.47
CA HIS A 75 -4.63 -10.19 -26.06
C HIS A 75 -5.61 -9.20 -25.43
N ARG A 76 -6.89 -9.42 -25.66
CA ARG A 76 -7.95 -8.47 -25.28
C ARG A 76 -7.95 -8.08 -23.81
N PRO A 77 -7.89 -9.02 -22.81
CA PRO A 77 -7.94 -8.62 -21.40
C PRO A 77 -6.88 -7.59 -20.99
N TYR A 78 -5.67 -7.66 -21.56
CA TYR A 78 -4.61 -6.66 -21.29
C TYR A 78 -4.99 -5.29 -21.84
N LEU A 79 -5.42 -5.24 -23.11
CA LEU A 79 -5.77 -3.99 -23.78
C LEU A 79 -6.96 -3.33 -23.08
N ASP A 80 -8.02 -4.09 -22.81
CA ASP A 80 -9.24 -3.60 -22.20
C ASP A 80 -8.99 -3.08 -20.77
N LEU A 81 -8.19 -3.80 -19.97
CA LEU A 81 -7.86 -3.35 -18.63
C LEU A 81 -6.98 -2.09 -18.65
N MET A 82 -5.99 -2.01 -19.55
CA MET A 82 -5.15 -0.82 -19.63
C MET A 82 -5.97 0.40 -20.05
N GLU A 83 -6.81 0.27 -21.06
CA GLU A 83 -7.69 1.34 -21.51
C GLU A 83 -8.58 1.87 -20.37
N GLN A 84 -9.28 0.98 -19.65
CA GLN A 84 -10.16 1.39 -18.55
C GLN A 84 -9.36 1.94 -17.35
N LEU A 85 -8.18 1.39 -17.06
CA LEU A 85 -7.32 1.88 -15.98
C LEU A 85 -6.87 3.32 -16.25
N LEU A 86 -6.43 3.62 -17.46
CA LEU A 86 -5.99 4.96 -17.81
C LEU A 86 -7.14 5.99 -17.74
N GLN A 87 -8.39 5.60 -18.02
CA GLN A 87 -9.57 6.47 -17.94
C GLN A 87 -9.90 6.91 -16.51
N ILE A 88 -9.56 6.12 -15.48
CA ILE A 88 -9.86 6.47 -14.08
C ILE A 88 -8.73 7.22 -13.38
N VAL A 89 -7.56 7.37 -14.02
CA VAL A 89 -6.46 8.16 -13.48
C VAL A 89 -6.73 9.64 -13.71
N PRO A 90 -6.83 10.48 -12.67
CA PRO A 90 -7.21 11.88 -12.80
C PRO A 90 -6.00 12.76 -13.20
N ILE A 91 -5.47 12.55 -14.40
CA ILE A 91 -4.36 13.30 -15.00
C ILE A 91 -4.75 13.64 -16.44
N ASP A 92 -4.79 14.93 -16.79
CA ASP A 92 -5.24 15.42 -18.09
C ASP A 92 -4.18 15.33 -19.21
N GLN A 93 -3.03 14.72 -18.95
CA GLN A 93 -1.98 14.53 -19.93
C GLN A 93 -2.06 13.12 -20.55
N PRO A 94 -1.52 12.90 -21.77
CA PRO A 94 -1.45 11.57 -22.36
C PRO A 94 -0.71 10.59 -21.45
N LEU A 95 -1.37 9.50 -21.10
CA LEU A 95 -0.86 8.44 -20.26
C LEU A 95 -0.54 7.19 -21.07
N SER A 96 0.45 6.44 -20.58
CA SER A 96 0.81 5.11 -21.06
C SER A 96 1.13 4.22 -19.85
N GLY A 97 1.10 2.92 -20.02
CA GLY A 97 1.37 2.02 -18.91
C GLY A 97 1.78 0.61 -19.33
N MET A 98 2.24 -0.15 -18.34
CA MET A 98 2.50 -1.58 -18.48
C MET A 98 2.04 -2.33 -17.23
N PHE A 99 1.60 -3.57 -17.41
CA PHE A 99 1.36 -4.46 -16.29
C PHE A 99 2.63 -5.21 -15.87
N THR A 100 2.66 -5.61 -14.61
CA THR A 100 3.70 -6.41 -13.96
C THR A 100 3.02 -7.51 -13.12
N ASN A 101 3.81 -8.39 -12.47
CA ASN A 101 3.25 -9.46 -11.63
C ASN A 101 3.17 -9.07 -10.15
N SER A 102 3.83 -8.00 -9.77
CA SER A 102 3.90 -7.53 -8.37
C SER A 102 4.21 -6.03 -8.30
N GLY A 103 3.95 -5.43 -7.14
CA GLY A 103 4.37 -4.05 -6.85
C GLY A 103 5.90 -3.87 -6.89
N ALA A 104 6.67 -4.87 -6.43
CA ALA A 104 8.14 -4.81 -6.52
C ALA A 104 8.63 -4.75 -7.97
N GLU A 105 8.01 -5.54 -8.88
CA GLU A 105 8.32 -5.43 -10.32
C GLU A 105 7.89 -4.08 -10.90
N ALA A 106 6.77 -3.51 -10.46
CA ALA A 106 6.35 -2.17 -10.85
C ALA A 106 7.43 -1.14 -10.45
N THR A 107 7.93 -1.21 -9.21
CA THR A 107 9.02 -0.37 -8.73
C THR A 107 10.28 -0.52 -9.59
N GLU A 108 10.72 -1.75 -9.86
CA GLU A 108 11.92 -2.02 -10.69
C GLU A 108 11.77 -1.47 -12.12
N ASN A 109 10.57 -1.59 -12.72
CA ASN A 109 10.33 -1.06 -14.06
C ASN A 109 10.24 0.48 -14.06
N ALA A 110 9.63 1.10 -13.03
CA ALA A 110 9.64 2.55 -12.89
C ALA A 110 11.07 3.11 -12.76
N LEU A 111 11.96 2.43 -12.01
CA LEU A 111 13.38 2.81 -11.95
C LEU A 111 14.05 2.80 -13.32
N LYS A 112 13.75 1.81 -14.18
CA LYS A 112 14.25 1.78 -15.56
C LYS A 112 13.70 2.97 -16.35
N VAL A 113 12.38 3.21 -16.27
CA VAL A 113 11.73 4.32 -17.00
C VAL A 113 12.36 5.65 -16.63
N VAL A 114 12.43 6.00 -15.34
CA VAL A 114 12.93 7.32 -14.94
C VAL A 114 14.42 7.52 -15.27
N ARG A 115 15.24 6.46 -15.15
CA ARG A 115 16.65 6.52 -15.53
C ARG A 115 16.86 6.72 -17.03
N MET A 116 16.05 6.05 -17.85
CA MET A 116 16.14 6.18 -19.30
C MET A 116 15.53 7.48 -19.81
N ALA A 117 14.47 7.97 -19.17
CA ALA A 117 13.83 9.24 -19.50
C ALA A 117 14.71 10.47 -19.15
N THR A 118 15.46 10.39 -18.05
CA THR A 118 16.26 11.52 -17.56
C THR A 118 17.77 11.43 -17.90
N GLY A 119 18.25 10.23 -18.20
CA GLY A 119 19.71 9.95 -18.31
C GLY A 119 20.44 9.98 -16.97
N ARG A 120 19.72 10.06 -15.83
CA ARG A 120 20.25 10.16 -14.47
C ARG A 120 20.04 8.86 -13.70
N THR A 121 20.77 8.64 -12.60
CA THR A 121 20.72 7.36 -11.86
C THR A 121 20.29 7.48 -10.41
N GLY A 122 20.45 8.65 -9.78
CA GLY A 122 20.16 8.86 -8.36
C GLY A 122 18.65 8.85 -8.08
N MET A 123 18.28 8.31 -6.94
CA MET A 123 16.90 8.29 -6.44
C MET A 123 16.83 8.90 -5.05
N ILE A 124 15.77 9.63 -4.77
CA ILE A 124 15.43 10.06 -3.41
C ILE A 124 14.19 9.29 -2.96
N ALA A 125 14.23 8.73 -1.75
CA ALA A 125 13.14 8.05 -1.08
C ALA A 125 12.97 8.60 0.34
N PHE A 126 11.99 8.12 1.08
CA PHE A 126 11.67 8.66 2.40
C PHE A 126 11.84 7.62 3.51
N ASP A 127 12.20 8.10 4.71
CA ASP A 127 12.19 7.30 5.92
C ASP A 127 10.81 6.69 6.15
N GLY A 128 10.79 5.42 6.55
CA GLY A 128 9.55 4.67 6.77
C GLY A 128 8.88 4.14 5.50
N GLY A 129 9.33 4.53 4.30
CA GLY A 129 8.78 4.05 3.03
C GLY A 129 9.04 2.56 2.78
N PHE A 130 8.13 1.92 2.02
CA PHE A 130 8.27 0.52 1.60
C PHE A 130 7.85 0.34 0.13
N HIS A 131 8.80 -0.07 -0.71
CA HIS A 131 8.61 -0.16 -2.17
C HIS A 131 8.88 -1.56 -2.75
N GLY A 132 9.14 -2.55 -1.90
CA GLY A 132 9.33 -3.94 -2.33
C GLY A 132 10.51 -4.65 -1.69
N ARG A 133 10.76 -5.90 -2.15
CA ARG A 133 11.80 -6.78 -1.59
C ARG A 133 12.81 -7.29 -2.62
N THR A 134 12.74 -6.88 -3.88
CA THR A 134 13.82 -7.05 -4.86
C THR A 134 14.97 -6.10 -4.54
N LEU A 135 16.17 -6.35 -5.03
CA LEU A 135 17.37 -5.63 -4.56
C LEU A 135 17.30 -4.11 -4.79
N ALA A 136 16.82 -3.64 -5.95
CA ALA A 136 16.69 -2.19 -6.16
C ALA A 136 15.49 -1.61 -5.40
N ALA A 137 14.34 -2.30 -5.37
CA ALA A 137 13.18 -1.86 -4.60
C ALA A 137 13.46 -1.84 -3.09
N VAL A 138 14.20 -2.83 -2.55
CA VAL A 138 14.56 -2.85 -1.13
C VAL A 138 15.49 -1.69 -0.75
N ASN A 139 16.33 -1.23 -1.70
CA ASN A 139 17.19 -0.08 -1.47
C ASN A 139 16.41 1.23 -1.25
N LEU A 140 15.24 1.36 -1.89
CA LEU A 140 14.32 2.50 -1.69
C LEU A 140 13.61 2.48 -0.33
N ASN A 141 13.52 1.32 0.35
CA ASN A 141 12.81 1.25 1.63
C ASN A 141 13.49 2.12 2.68
N GLY A 142 12.71 2.85 3.46
CA GLY A 142 13.15 3.74 4.55
C GLY A 142 13.43 3.04 5.87
N LYS A 143 13.73 1.72 5.88
CA LYS A 143 13.96 0.94 7.09
C LYS A 143 15.02 -0.13 6.85
N VAL A 144 16.03 -0.20 7.75
CA VAL A 144 17.09 -1.20 7.63
C VAL A 144 16.58 -2.59 8.00
N LYS A 145 16.13 -2.78 9.24
CA LYS A 145 15.59 -4.08 9.70
C LYS A 145 14.08 -4.17 9.46
N PRO A 146 13.60 -5.33 8.97
CA PRO A 146 14.30 -6.56 8.61
C PRO A 146 14.75 -6.61 7.14
N TYR A 147 14.67 -5.52 6.37
CA TYR A 147 14.69 -5.56 4.89
C TYR A 147 16.10 -5.50 4.28
N LYS A 148 16.95 -4.57 4.74
CA LYS A 148 18.29 -4.29 4.14
C LYS A 148 19.44 -4.98 4.89
N ASP A 149 19.21 -5.40 6.12
CA ASP A 149 20.24 -5.95 6.99
C ASP A 149 20.87 -7.21 6.39
N GLY A 150 22.21 -7.20 6.22
CA GLY A 150 22.98 -8.31 5.70
C GLY A 150 22.96 -8.49 4.16
N LEU A 151 22.32 -7.61 3.38
CA LEU A 151 22.26 -7.77 1.93
C LEU A 151 23.53 -7.30 1.18
N GLY A 152 24.46 -6.61 1.85
CA GLY A 152 25.64 -6.04 1.20
C GLY A 152 25.31 -4.83 0.31
N PRO A 153 26.14 -4.53 -0.71
CA PRO A 153 25.89 -3.42 -1.60
C PRO A 153 24.60 -3.57 -2.39
N LEU A 154 23.76 -2.53 -2.38
CA LEU A 154 22.50 -2.51 -3.10
C LEU A 154 22.61 -1.67 -4.40
N PRO A 155 21.78 -1.95 -5.44
CA PRO A 155 21.88 -1.28 -6.74
C PRO A 155 21.59 0.22 -6.67
N GLY A 156 22.50 1.03 -7.23
CA GLY A 156 22.38 2.45 -7.52
C GLY A 156 22.45 3.35 -6.30
N PRO A 157 22.66 4.66 -6.49
CA PRO A 157 22.59 5.62 -5.41
C PRO A 157 21.12 5.86 -5.03
N VAL A 158 20.79 5.67 -3.75
CA VAL A 158 19.51 6.02 -3.15
C VAL A 158 19.77 6.84 -1.89
N TYR A 159 19.15 7.98 -1.81
CA TYR A 159 19.23 8.91 -0.69
C TYR A 159 17.90 8.94 0.05
N HIS A 160 17.94 9.04 1.38
CA HIS A 160 16.73 9.07 2.19
C HIS A 160 16.63 10.40 2.91
N ILE A 161 15.41 10.96 2.94
CA ILE A 161 15.07 12.15 3.71
C ILE A 161 13.87 11.86 4.63
N PRO A 162 13.69 12.62 5.72
CA PRO A 162 12.55 12.46 6.61
C PRO A 162 11.22 12.65 5.86
N PHE A 163 10.22 11.83 6.19
CA PHE A 163 8.87 11.92 5.63
C PHE A 163 8.02 12.91 6.43
N PRO A 164 7.67 14.10 5.89
CA PRO A 164 6.89 15.09 6.62
C PRO A 164 5.41 14.71 6.66
N SER A 165 4.86 14.68 7.88
CA SER A 165 3.45 14.42 8.14
C SER A 165 3.02 15.09 9.43
N GLN A 166 1.75 15.49 9.51
CA GLN A 166 1.18 16.04 10.73
C GLN A 166 1.20 15.03 11.90
N ASP A 167 1.18 13.73 11.55
CA ASP A 167 1.01 12.66 12.53
C ASP A 167 2.33 12.06 13.06
N ASN A 168 3.46 12.26 12.38
CA ASN A 168 4.72 11.62 12.77
C ASN A 168 5.74 12.54 13.44
N GLY A 169 5.39 13.83 13.56
CA GLY A 169 6.25 14.83 14.19
C GLY A 169 7.37 15.39 13.32
N VAL A 170 7.45 15.00 12.03
CA VAL A 170 8.37 15.58 11.05
C VAL A 170 7.72 16.77 10.36
N SER A 171 8.28 17.96 10.56
CA SER A 171 7.77 19.18 9.94
C SER A 171 8.22 19.35 8.49
N PHE A 172 7.52 20.24 7.76
CA PHE A 172 7.93 20.71 6.44
C PHE A 172 9.38 21.20 6.42
N ASP A 173 9.75 22.05 7.37
CA ASP A 173 11.09 22.65 7.45
C ASP A 173 12.19 21.61 7.67
N GLN A 174 11.94 20.61 8.51
CA GLN A 174 12.90 19.53 8.74
C GLN A 174 13.15 18.71 7.46
N ALA A 175 12.10 18.34 6.73
CA ALA A 175 12.22 17.62 5.48
C ALA A 175 12.90 18.46 4.39
N LYS A 176 12.54 19.76 4.29
CA LYS A 176 13.20 20.70 3.36
C LYS A 176 14.67 20.89 3.67
N GLN A 177 15.04 21.10 4.95
CA GLN A 177 16.45 21.22 5.34
C GLN A 177 17.26 19.97 5.03
N ALA A 178 16.67 18.78 5.20
CA ALA A 178 17.29 17.51 4.85
C ALA A 178 17.54 17.42 3.33
N LEU A 179 16.56 17.83 2.51
CA LEU A 179 16.68 17.87 1.05
C LEU A 179 17.75 18.89 0.60
N ASP A 180 17.75 20.08 1.18
CA ASP A 180 18.74 21.13 0.88
C ASP A 180 20.18 20.66 1.24
N ARG A 181 20.31 20.03 2.42
CA ARG A 181 21.58 19.47 2.88
C ARG A 181 22.08 18.36 1.95
N LEU A 182 21.19 17.49 1.48
CA LEU A 182 21.55 16.42 0.54
C LEU A 182 22.24 16.98 -0.69
N PHE A 183 21.71 18.05 -1.28
CA PHE A 183 22.29 18.66 -2.48
C PHE A 183 23.54 19.51 -2.20
N GLN A 184 23.75 19.93 -0.96
CA GLN A 184 24.97 20.66 -0.58
C GLN A 184 26.16 19.75 -0.32
N VAL A 185 25.92 18.50 0.15
CA VAL A 185 27.02 17.69 0.70
C VAL A 185 27.12 16.26 0.14
N GLU A 186 26.09 15.72 -0.50
CA GLU A 186 26.07 14.31 -0.88
C GLU A 186 25.95 14.07 -2.39
N VAL A 187 25.14 14.85 -3.10
CA VAL A 187 24.89 14.62 -4.52
C VAL A 187 24.51 15.90 -5.27
N ASP A 188 24.97 16.04 -6.50
CA ASP A 188 24.50 17.09 -7.40
C ASP A 188 23.04 16.83 -7.80
N VAL A 189 22.21 17.86 -7.77
CA VAL A 189 20.78 17.80 -8.14
C VAL A 189 20.58 17.22 -9.56
N ASN A 190 21.50 17.48 -10.47
CA ASN A 190 21.47 16.98 -11.84
C ASN A 190 21.76 15.47 -11.96
N ASN A 191 22.15 14.80 -10.89
CA ASN A 191 22.32 13.35 -10.86
C ASN A 191 21.06 12.60 -10.39
N ILE A 192 20.03 13.31 -9.92
CA ILE A 192 18.77 12.70 -9.43
C ILE A 192 17.82 12.51 -10.60
N ALA A 193 17.40 11.27 -10.81
CA ALA A 193 16.41 10.87 -11.80
C ALA A 193 14.98 11.12 -11.29
N ALA A 194 14.69 10.68 -10.06
CA ALA A 194 13.35 10.79 -9.50
C ALA A 194 13.33 10.80 -7.97
N ILE A 195 12.22 11.29 -7.44
CA ILE A 195 11.80 11.15 -6.04
C ILE A 195 10.63 10.16 -6.01
N ILE A 196 10.69 9.16 -5.12
CA ILE A 196 9.62 8.18 -4.91
C ILE A 196 9.06 8.27 -3.50
N PHE A 197 7.73 8.23 -3.37
CA PHE A 197 7.07 8.17 -2.07
C PHE A 197 5.69 7.51 -2.15
N GLU A 198 5.22 6.97 -1.02
CA GLU A 198 3.84 6.56 -0.79
C GLU A 198 3.04 7.81 -0.37
N PRO A 199 1.85 8.13 -0.93
CA PRO A 199 1.01 9.21 -0.42
C PRO A 199 0.64 9.03 1.05
N VAL A 200 0.44 7.77 1.45
CA VAL A 200 0.27 7.36 2.85
C VAL A 200 1.23 6.22 3.12
N LEU A 201 2.17 6.40 4.04
CA LEU A 201 3.13 5.36 4.42
C LEU A 201 2.41 4.10 4.93
N GLY A 202 2.56 2.97 4.25
CA GLY A 202 1.96 1.71 4.68
C GLY A 202 2.68 1.10 5.88
N GLU A 203 3.91 0.67 5.68
CA GLU A 203 4.74 0.07 6.74
C GLU A 203 5.24 1.09 7.77
N GLY A 204 5.29 2.37 7.39
CA GLY A 204 5.75 3.47 8.23
C GLY A 204 4.76 3.95 9.28
N GLY A 205 3.48 3.50 9.27
CA GLY A 205 2.52 3.84 10.31
C GLY A 205 1.26 4.59 9.86
N PHE A 206 0.93 4.51 8.60
CA PHE A 206 -0.24 5.17 8.00
C PHE A 206 -0.20 6.69 8.17
N HIS A 207 0.93 7.28 7.83
CA HIS A 207 1.11 8.73 7.86
C HIS A 207 0.88 9.31 6.47
N LEU A 208 -0.02 10.29 6.38
CA LEU A 208 -0.27 11.04 5.13
C LEU A 208 0.89 12.02 4.90
N MET A 209 1.46 12.03 3.69
CA MET A 209 2.40 13.06 3.26
C MET A 209 1.79 14.45 3.43
N SER A 210 2.56 15.41 3.94
CA SER A 210 2.12 16.81 3.97
C SER A 210 1.78 17.30 2.57
N PRO A 211 0.54 17.71 2.27
CA PRO A 211 0.18 18.24 0.95
C PRO A 211 1.04 19.46 0.56
N GLU A 212 1.35 20.33 1.52
CA GLU A 212 2.20 21.49 1.31
C GLU A 212 3.61 21.06 0.85
N PHE A 213 4.18 20.02 1.48
CA PHE A 213 5.49 19.52 1.09
C PHE A 213 5.45 18.81 -0.26
N ALA A 214 4.39 18.06 -0.57
CA ALA A 214 4.20 17.44 -1.88
C ALA A 214 4.15 18.48 -3.02
N GLN A 215 3.44 19.60 -2.80
CA GLN A 215 3.37 20.70 -3.76
C GLN A 215 4.73 21.42 -3.90
N TYR A 216 5.45 21.61 -2.80
CA TYR A 216 6.82 22.09 -2.84
C TYR A 216 7.72 21.16 -3.66
N LEU A 217 7.65 19.84 -3.43
CA LEU A 217 8.41 18.85 -4.20
C LEU A 217 8.05 18.89 -5.68
N ARG A 218 6.78 19.05 -6.05
CA ARG A 218 6.38 19.14 -7.47
C ARG A 218 7.05 20.33 -8.12
N THR A 219 6.97 21.51 -7.50
CA THR A 219 7.62 22.73 -8.00
C THR A 219 9.14 22.58 -8.11
N PHE A 220 9.77 22.00 -7.10
CA PHE A 220 11.19 21.72 -7.06
C PHE A 220 11.60 20.76 -8.19
N CYS A 221 10.88 19.66 -8.35
CA CYS A 221 11.13 18.65 -9.35
C CYS A 221 10.98 19.21 -10.78
N ASP A 222 9.96 20.02 -11.04
CA ASP A 222 9.75 20.68 -12.32
C ASP A 222 10.93 21.61 -12.68
N THR A 223 11.42 22.35 -11.69
CA THR A 223 12.55 23.28 -11.89
C THR A 223 13.85 22.55 -12.26
N HIS A 224 14.05 21.35 -11.70
CA HIS A 224 15.32 20.61 -11.86
C HIS A 224 15.20 19.42 -12.83
N GLY A 225 14.05 19.18 -13.46
CA GLY A 225 13.81 18.05 -14.35
C GLY A 225 13.93 16.69 -13.63
N ILE A 226 13.52 16.64 -12.37
CA ILE A 226 13.43 15.42 -11.56
C ILE A 226 12.01 14.88 -11.70
N LEU A 227 11.83 13.56 -11.83
CA LEU A 227 10.51 12.96 -11.94
C LEU A 227 9.95 12.59 -10.55
N ILE A 228 8.63 12.63 -10.41
CA ILE A 228 7.93 12.15 -9.20
C ILE A 228 7.28 10.80 -9.51
N ILE A 229 7.63 9.79 -8.70
CA ILE A 229 6.97 8.49 -8.67
C ILE A 229 6.12 8.43 -7.42
N VAL A 230 4.81 8.24 -7.58
CA VAL A 230 3.90 8.00 -6.46
C VAL A 230 3.59 6.50 -6.36
N ASP A 231 3.86 5.93 -5.19
CA ASP A 231 3.59 4.52 -4.91
C ASP A 231 2.18 4.37 -4.33
N GLU A 232 1.23 4.04 -5.21
CA GLU A 232 -0.19 3.78 -4.88
C GLU A 232 -0.49 2.28 -4.67
N ILE A 233 0.53 1.45 -4.52
CA ILE A 233 0.34 0.00 -4.38
C ILE A 233 -0.58 -0.33 -3.20
N GLN A 234 -0.48 0.39 -2.08
CA GLN A 234 -1.35 0.17 -0.92
C GLN A 234 -2.47 1.19 -0.79
N SER A 235 -2.25 2.43 -1.19
CA SER A 235 -3.18 3.56 -1.02
C SER A 235 -4.25 3.67 -2.10
N GLY A 236 -4.02 3.08 -3.28
CA GLY A 236 -4.93 3.13 -4.40
C GLY A 236 -6.21 2.31 -4.25
N PHE A 237 -7.05 2.37 -5.28
CA PHE A 237 -8.31 1.61 -5.39
C PHE A 237 -9.27 1.88 -4.23
N ALA A 238 -9.52 3.16 -3.95
CA ALA A 238 -10.41 3.70 -2.92
C ALA A 238 -9.97 3.45 -1.47
N ARG A 239 -8.78 2.92 -1.22
CA ARG A 239 -8.30 2.70 0.17
C ARG A 239 -8.25 3.99 0.99
N THR A 240 -8.06 5.14 0.38
CA THR A 240 -8.03 6.45 1.06
C THR A 240 -9.32 7.28 0.86
N GLY A 241 -10.38 6.66 0.31
CA GLY A 241 -11.66 7.34 0.00
C GLY A 241 -11.72 7.94 -1.41
N THR A 242 -10.59 8.10 -2.10
CA THR A 242 -10.48 8.48 -3.51
C THR A 242 -9.93 7.32 -4.33
N HIS A 243 -10.09 7.29 -5.66
CA HIS A 243 -9.52 6.25 -6.50
C HIS A 243 -8.02 6.09 -6.26
N PHE A 244 -7.29 7.22 -6.21
CA PHE A 244 -5.85 7.28 -5.94
C PHE A 244 -5.55 8.37 -4.91
N ALA A 245 -4.68 8.07 -3.95
CA ALA A 245 -4.41 8.92 -2.81
C ALA A 245 -3.63 10.21 -3.14
N PHE A 246 -2.91 10.26 -4.27
CA PHE A 246 -2.21 11.48 -4.68
C PHE A 246 -3.16 12.67 -4.89
N SER A 247 -4.45 12.41 -5.13
CA SER A 247 -5.47 13.44 -5.20
C SER A 247 -5.59 14.27 -3.92
N HIS A 248 -5.28 13.68 -2.74
CA HIS A 248 -5.26 14.41 -1.47
C HIS A 248 -4.07 15.38 -1.35
N LEU A 249 -3.05 15.22 -2.19
CA LEU A 249 -1.81 16.01 -2.12
C LEU A 249 -1.82 17.23 -3.04
N GLY A 250 -2.79 17.30 -3.98
CA GLY A 250 -2.90 18.41 -4.94
C GLY A 250 -1.74 18.47 -5.94
N ILE A 251 -1.19 17.31 -6.32
CA ILE A 251 -0.13 17.19 -7.33
C ILE A 251 -0.49 16.15 -8.38
N GLU A 252 0.10 16.24 -9.57
CA GLU A 252 0.11 15.19 -10.58
C GLU A 252 1.49 14.53 -10.61
N PRO A 253 1.59 13.20 -10.39
CA PRO A 253 2.86 12.48 -10.51
C PRO A 253 3.26 12.27 -11.98
N ASP A 254 4.55 12.08 -12.23
CA ASP A 254 5.04 11.67 -13.56
C ASP A 254 4.81 10.19 -13.81
N LEU A 255 4.97 9.35 -12.75
CA LEU A 255 4.68 7.91 -12.75
C LEU A 255 3.91 7.52 -11.48
N MET A 256 3.08 6.50 -11.62
CA MET A 256 2.31 5.90 -10.54
C MET A 256 2.52 4.39 -10.54
N LEU A 257 2.77 3.81 -9.35
CA LEU A 257 2.89 2.38 -9.14
C LEU A 257 1.58 1.82 -8.60
N LEU A 258 1.11 0.72 -9.16
CA LEU A 258 -0.11 0.04 -8.76
C LEU A 258 0.15 -1.43 -8.44
N GLY A 259 -0.66 -1.98 -7.57
CA GLY A 259 -0.57 -3.38 -7.17
C GLY A 259 -1.72 -3.76 -6.23
N LYS A 260 -1.48 -4.76 -5.39
CA LYS A 260 -2.43 -5.21 -4.35
C LYS A 260 -3.87 -5.34 -4.87
N SER A 261 -4.72 -4.35 -4.62
CA SER A 261 -6.15 -4.41 -4.93
C SER A 261 -6.50 -4.36 -6.43
N ILE A 262 -5.54 -4.06 -7.31
CA ILE A 262 -5.76 -3.93 -8.76
C ILE A 262 -6.50 -5.12 -9.39
N ALA A 263 -6.30 -6.34 -8.86
CA ALA A 263 -6.92 -7.56 -9.39
C ALA A 263 -7.59 -8.41 -8.29
N GLY A 264 -8.01 -7.79 -7.17
CA GLY A 264 -8.85 -8.42 -6.16
C GLY A 264 -8.28 -9.69 -5.52
N GLY A 265 -6.95 -9.81 -5.41
CA GLY A 265 -6.24 -10.95 -4.83
C GLY A 265 -5.43 -11.78 -5.82
N VAL A 266 -5.62 -11.60 -7.13
CA VAL A 266 -4.77 -12.23 -8.17
C VAL A 266 -3.50 -11.39 -8.34
N PRO A 267 -2.30 -11.99 -8.45
CA PRO A 267 -1.07 -11.27 -8.66
C PRO A 267 -1.09 -10.40 -9.92
N LEU A 268 -1.05 -9.09 -9.74
CA LEU A 268 -0.95 -8.08 -10.79
C LEU A 268 -0.38 -6.80 -10.19
N GLY A 269 0.45 -6.12 -10.94
CA GLY A 269 0.89 -4.76 -10.69
C GLY A 269 0.86 -3.95 -11.98
N ALA A 270 1.08 -2.65 -11.89
CA ALA A 270 1.24 -1.81 -13.06
C ALA A 270 2.16 -0.62 -12.77
N VAL A 271 2.77 -0.11 -13.83
CA VAL A 271 3.34 1.24 -13.90
C VAL A 271 2.49 2.02 -14.89
N VAL A 272 1.94 3.13 -14.46
CA VAL A 272 1.22 4.09 -15.30
C VAL A 272 1.90 5.44 -15.15
N GLY A 273 2.05 6.17 -16.23
CA GLY A 273 2.68 7.49 -16.17
C GLY A 273 2.48 8.29 -17.45
N LEU A 274 3.04 9.49 -17.46
CA LEU A 274 3.02 10.34 -18.65
C LEU A 274 3.69 9.63 -19.83
N ALA A 275 3.00 9.55 -20.95
CA ALA A 275 3.44 8.82 -22.14
C ALA A 275 4.86 9.21 -22.56
N LYS A 276 5.20 10.52 -22.49
CA LYS A 276 6.55 11.04 -22.81
C LYS A 276 7.67 10.38 -21.98
N HIS A 277 7.37 9.90 -20.75
CA HIS A 277 8.35 9.22 -19.90
C HIS A 277 8.26 7.70 -20.06
N MET A 278 7.04 7.15 -20.13
CA MET A 278 6.84 5.72 -20.30
C MET A 278 7.37 5.17 -21.62
N ASP A 279 7.44 6.01 -22.67
CA ASP A 279 7.92 5.65 -24.00
C ASP A 279 9.43 5.97 -24.21
N ALA A 280 10.12 6.52 -23.19
CA ALA A 280 11.54 6.80 -23.26
C ALA A 280 12.44 5.53 -23.30
N PRO A 281 12.09 4.40 -22.64
CA PRO A 281 12.87 3.18 -22.74
C PRO A 281 12.89 2.60 -24.16
N ASN A 282 14.05 2.05 -24.56
CA ASN A 282 14.20 1.37 -25.83
C ASN A 282 13.18 0.22 -25.95
N LYS A 283 12.72 -0.05 -27.18
CA LYS A 283 11.81 -1.18 -27.46
C LYS A 283 12.38 -2.49 -26.93
N GLY A 284 11.61 -3.20 -26.10
CA GLY A 284 12.00 -4.45 -25.45
C GLY A 284 12.73 -4.31 -24.11
N ALA A 285 12.99 -3.07 -23.64
CA ALA A 285 13.59 -2.86 -22.31
C ALA A 285 12.64 -3.17 -21.14
N LEU A 286 11.34 -3.08 -21.38
CA LEU A 286 10.28 -3.38 -20.43
C LEU A 286 9.53 -4.65 -20.84
N GLY A 287 9.00 -5.38 -19.85
CA GLY A 287 8.19 -6.56 -20.09
C GLY A 287 8.41 -7.66 -19.06
N GLY A 288 7.73 -8.78 -19.26
CA GLY A 288 7.83 -9.99 -18.44
C GLY A 288 6.93 -11.08 -19.00
N THR A 289 7.36 -12.34 -18.92
CA THR A 289 6.61 -13.47 -19.51
C THR A 289 5.16 -13.55 -19.01
N TYR A 290 4.94 -13.30 -17.71
CA TYR A 290 3.60 -13.37 -17.08
C TYR A 290 2.96 -12.00 -16.88
N SER A 291 3.66 -10.92 -17.20
CA SER A 291 3.16 -9.54 -17.00
C SER A 291 1.85 -9.32 -17.76
N GLY A 292 0.83 -8.87 -17.03
CA GLY A 292 -0.51 -8.71 -17.60
C GLY A 292 -1.16 -10.03 -17.99
N ASN A 293 -0.99 -11.09 -17.18
CA ASN A 293 -1.65 -12.38 -17.40
C ASN A 293 -3.16 -12.21 -17.67
N PRO A 294 -3.74 -12.90 -18.68
CA PRO A 294 -5.14 -12.74 -19.06
C PRO A 294 -6.12 -12.92 -17.90
N ILE A 295 -5.90 -13.91 -17.02
CA ILE A 295 -6.76 -14.16 -15.85
C ILE A 295 -6.68 -12.99 -14.86
N ALA A 296 -5.47 -12.49 -14.60
CA ALA A 296 -5.27 -11.35 -13.72
C ALA A 296 -5.88 -10.05 -14.30
N CYS A 297 -5.77 -9.85 -15.62
CA CYS A 297 -6.40 -8.72 -16.29
C CYS A 297 -7.93 -8.80 -16.27
N ALA A 298 -8.52 -9.98 -16.48
CA ALA A 298 -9.96 -10.18 -16.36
C ALA A 298 -10.46 -9.91 -14.92
N ALA A 299 -9.71 -10.35 -13.92
CA ALA A 299 -9.98 -10.00 -12.51
C ALA A 299 -9.89 -8.49 -12.31
N GLY A 300 -8.88 -7.83 -12.88
CA GLY A 300 -8.70 -6.37 -12.84
C GLY A 300 -9.87 -5.61 -13.45
N LEU A 301 -10.39 -6.05 -14.60
CA LEU A 301 -11.60 -5.46 -15.21
C LEU A 301 -12.80 -5.51 -14.26
N ALA A 302 -13.01 -6.66 -13.60
CA ALA A 302 -14.08 -6.80 -12.62
C ALA A 302 -13.85 -5.91 -11.38
N THR A 303 -12.60 -5.69 -10.95
CA THR A 303 -12.31 -4.75 -9.86
C THR A 303 -12.61 -3.30 -10.24
N LEU A 304 -12.30 -2.87 -11.47
CA LEU A 304 -12.63 -1.53 -11.93
C LEU A 304 -14.15 -1.29 -12.04
N GLU A 305 -14.91 -2.31 -12.47
CA GLU A 305 -16.38 -2.24 -12.48
C GLU A 305 -16.94 -2.06 -11.06
N ILE A 306 -16.41 -2.81 -10.07
CA ILE A 306 -16.84 -2.69 -8.68
C ILE A 306 -16.43 -1.32 -8.11
N LEU A 307 -15.20 -0.89 -8.34
CA LEU A 307 -14.65 0.40 -7.87
C LEU A 307 -15.54 1.59 -8.25
N GLN A 308 -16.08 1.56 -9.47
CA GLN A 308 -16.91 2.64 -10.02
C GLN A 308 -18.40 2.52 -9.62
N SER A 309 -18.80 1.42 -8.94
CA SER A 309 -20.19 1.24 -8.54
C SER A 309 -20.57 2.13 -7.35
N ALA A 310 -21.80 2.65 -7.38
CA ALA A 310 -22.34 3.46 -6.29
C ALA A 310 -22.43 2.67 -4.97
N GLU A 311 -22.69 1.36 -5.06
CA GLU A 311 -22.74 0.47 -3.89
C GLU A 311 -21.38 0.41 -3.18
N PHE A 312 -20.29 0.23 -3.92
CA PHE A 312 -18.94 0.17 -3.34
C PHE A 312 -18.52 1.52 -2.75
N GLN A 313 -18.85 2.63 -3.43
CA GLN A 313 -18.57 3.97 -2.91
C GLN A 313 -19.33 4.24 -1.60
N ALA A 314 -20.60 3.89 -1.54
CA ALA A 314 -21.41 4.01 -0.31
C ALA A 314 -20.86 3.13 0.82
N SER A 315 -20.47 1.88 0.52
CA SER A 315 -19.85 0.98 1.50
C SER A 315 -18.54 1.54 2.04
N THR A 316 -17.68 2.08 1.17
CA THR A 316 -16.42 2.72 1.54
C THR A 316 -16.65 3.93 2.44
N GLN A 317 -17.61 4.78 2.11
CA GLN A 317 -17.94 5.96 2.91
C GLN A 317 -18.49 5.56 4.28
N HIS A 318 -19.40 4.59 4.33
CA HIS A 318 -19.92 4.05 5.60
C HIS A 318 -18.81 3.46 6.49
N TYR A 319 -17.84 2.74 5.90
CA TYR A 319 -16.68 2.23 6.63
C TYR A 319 -15.89 3.37 7.27
N ILE A 320 -15.56 4.42 6.50
CA ILE A 320 -14.79 5.58 6.97
C ILE A 320 -15.49 6.24 8.15
N GLU A 321 -16.78 6.57 8.00
CA GLU A 321 -17.59 7.22 9.04
C GLU A 321 -17.68 6.36 10.31
N THR A 322 -17.86 5.05 10.16
CA THR A 322 -17.95 4.12 11.29
C THR A 322 -16.66 4.09 12.11
N ILE A 323 -15.49 4.02 11.44
CA ILE A 323 -14.19 4.03 12.13
C ILE A 323 -13.98 5.36 12.86
N GLU A 324 -14.23 6.50 12.23
CA GLU A 324 -14.05 7.82 12.81
C GLU A 324 -14.96 8.06 14.02
N GLN A 325 -16.24 7.71 13.91
CA GLN A 325 -17.20 7.80 15.00
C GLN A 325 -16.83 6.89 16.18
N ARG A 326 -16.43 5.64 15.89
CA ARG A 326 -16.04 4.68 16.94
C ARG A 326 -14.78 5.16 17.66
N TYR A 327 -13.78 5.64 16.95
CA TYR A 327 -12.57 6.18 17.56
C TYR A 327 -12.83 7.43 18.40
N ALA A 328 -13.66 8.36 17.90
CA ALA A 328 -14.06 9.56 18.66
C ALA A 328 -14.77 9.19 19.98
N LYS A 329 -15.66 8.19 19.95
CA LYS A 329 -16.30 7.64 21.14
C LYS A 329 -15.28 7.10 22.14
N TRP A 330 -14.28 6.31 21.68
CA TRP A 330 -13.23 5.78 22.54
C TRP A 330 -12.38 6.87 23.21
N GLN A 331 -12.08 7.94 22.47
CA GLN A 331 -11.37 9.10 23.04
C GLN A 331 -12.20 9.80 24.12
N GLN A 332 -13.50 10.04 23.88
CA GLN A 332 -14.39 10.67 24.86
C GLN A 332 -14.52 9.85 26.14
N GLN A 333 -14.58 8.54 25.99
CA GLN A 333 -14.69 7.60 27.12
C GLN A 333 -13.35 7.37 27.84
N LYS A 334 -12.21 7.85 27.27
CA LYS A 334 -10.87 7.55 27.77
C LYS A 334 -10.67 6.04 27.92
N LEU A 335 -11.03 5.29 26.88
CA LEU A 335 -11.13 3.83 26.87
C LEU A 335 -9.90 3.14 27.46
N THR A 336 -8.71 3.64 27.17
CA THR A 336 -7.43 3.18 27.73
C THR A 336 -6.41 4.34 27.70
N PRO A 337 -5.44 4.40 28.66
CA PRO A 337 -4.36 5.39 28.61
C PRO A 337 -3.39 5.17 27.43
N TRP A 338 -3.45 4.01 26.79
CA TRP A 338 -2.65 3.70 25.62
C TRP A 338 -3.22 4.21 24.29
N LEU A 339 -4.47 4.70 24.27
CA LEU A 339 -5.08 5.19 23.04
C LEU A 339 -4.43 6.51 22.59
N GLY A 340 -3.54 6.40 21.60
CA GLY A 340 -2.85 7.51 20.95
C GLY A 340 -3.68 8.13 19.82
N ARG A 341 -3.07 8.37 18.67
CA ARG A 341 -3.71 9.01 17.50
C ARG A 341 -4.40 8.03 16.57
N LEU A 342 -5.41 8.51 15.85
CA LEU A 342 -5.92 7.87 14.65
C LEU A 342 -5.13 8.43 13.44
N THR A 343 -4.17 7.65 12.93
CA THR A 343 -3.33 8.05 11.79
C THR A 343 -3.99 7.74 10.44
N GLY A 344 -3.47 8.35 9.37
CA GLY A 344 -3.92 8.09 8.01
C GLY A 344 -5.15 8.89 7.56
N ILE A 345 -5.73 8.48 6.44
CA ILE A 345 -6.86 9.16 5.80
C ILE A 345 -7.84 8.15 5.17
N GLY A 346 -9.10 8.52 5.12
CA GLY A 346 -10.15 7.69 4.52
C GLY A 346 -10.26 6.33 5.21
N ALA A 347 -10.24 5.27 4.42
CA ALA A 347 -10.28 3.90 4.94
C ALA A 347 -8.87 3.28 5.20
N MET A 348 -7.80 4.05 5.03
CA MET A 348 -6.45 3.65 5.42
C MET A 348 -6.11 4.25 6.78
N ARG A 349 -6.58 3.62 7.85
CA ARG A 349 -6.47 4.12 9.22
C ARG A 349 -5.60 3.22 10.10
N GLY A 350 -4.78 3.89 10.95
CA GLY A 350 -4.02 3.23 12.01
C GLY A 350 -4.39 3.77 13.39
N ILE A 351 -4.53 2.88 14.37
CA ILE A 351 -4.73 3.27 15.77
C ILE A 351 -3.39 3.14 16.49
N GLU A 352 -2.82 4.25 16.85
CA GLU A 352 -1.57 4.31 17.61
C GLU A 352 -1.81 3.92 19.06
N LEU A 353 -0.97 3.04 19.61
CA LEU A 353 -0.90 2.76 21.03
C LEU A 353 0.32 3.51 21.61
N GLN A 354 0.04 4.58 22.33
CA GLN A 354 1.06 5.48 22.86
C GLN A 354 0.65 5.98 24.25
N HIS A 355 1.40 5.57 25.27
CA HIS A 355 1.15 6.05 26.64
C HIS A 355 1.88 7.37 26.89
N PRO A 356 1.25 8.39 27.53
CA PRO A 356 1.88 9.69 27.75
C PRO A 356 3.19 9.65 28.53
N SER A 357 3.33 8.71 29.47
CA SER A 357 4.51 8.59 30.35
C SER A 357 5.42 7.39 30.00
N LEU A 358 4.86 6.29 29.44
CA LEU A 358 5.60 5.03 29.17
C LEU A 358 6.07 4.93 27.71
N GLY A 359 5.60 5.79 26.82
CA GLY A 359 6.01 5.81 25.43
C GLY A 359 5.23 4.84 24.54
N ALA A 360 5.88 4.29 23.53
CA ALA A 360 5.24 3.46 22.51
C ALA A 360 4.80 2.09 23.06
N GLY A 361 3.53 1.74 22.82
CA GLY A 361 2.89 0.50 23.29
C GLY A 361 3.22 -0.74 22.44
N THR A 362 4.49 -0.99 22.15
CA THR A 362 4.92 -2.13 21.31
C THR A 362 4.54 -3.48 21.93
N GLN A 363 4.77 -3.65 23.22
CA GLN A 363 4.42 -4.89 23.93
C GLN A 363 2.91 -5.00 24.11
N VAL A 364 2.24 -3.90 24.46
CA VAL A 364 0.78 -3.85 24.57
C VAL A 364 0.12 -4.25 23.25
N LEU A 365 0.63 -3.75 22.11
CA LEU A 365 0.10 -4.18 20.80
C LEU A 365 0.31 -5.68 20.56
N ALA A 366 1.43 -6.25 20.95
CA ALA A 366 1.65 -7.69 20.78
C ALA A 366 0.60 -8.51 21.55
N GLU A 367 0.23 -8.10 22.76
CA GLU A 367 -0.83 -8.71 23.56
C GLU A 367 -2.21 -8.49 22.96
N VAL A 368 -2.51 -7.27 22.47
CA VAL A 368 -3.75 -6.96 21.74
C VAL A 368 -3.90 -7.87 20.52
N LEU A 369 -2.85 -8.07 19.73
CA LEU A 369 -2.90 -8.95 18.54
C LEU A 369 -3.16 -10.43 18.92
N ALA A 370 -2.59 -10.90 20.01
CA ALA A 370 -2.80 -12.25 20.49
C ALA A 370 -4.23 -12.45 20.98
N SER A 371 -4.74 -11.56 21.84
CA SER A 371 -6.10 -11.58 22.35
C SER A 371 -7.16 -11.42 21.24
N ALA A 372 -6.92 -10.53 20.28
CA ALA A 372 -7.80 -10.35 19.11
C ALA A 372 -7.94 -11.65 18.31
N ARG A 373 -6.85 -12.34 18.00
CA ARG A 373 -6.87 -13.63 17.31
C ARG A 373 -7.63 -14.69 18.11
N GLU A 374 -7.47 -14.73 19.42
CA GLU A 374 -8.21 -15.67 20.27
C GLU A 374 -9.72 -15.41 20.23
N GLN A 375 -10.12 -14.14 20.17
CA GLN A 375 -11.52 -13.71 20.07
C GLN A 375 -12.07 -13.67 18.63
N GLY A 376 -11.30 -14.12 17.64
CA GLY A 376 -11.75 -14.22 16.24
C GLY A 376 -11.59 -12.94 15.43
N LEU A 377 -10.66 -12.05 15.79
CA LEU A 377 -10.30 -10.86 15.01
C LEU A 377 -8.84 -10.90 14.61
N LEU A 378 -8.55 -10.72 13.30
CA LEU A 378 -7.18 -10.64 12.78
C LEU A 378 -6.77 -9.18 12.59
N LEU A 379 -5.63 -8.81 13.17
CA LEU A 379 -5.04 -7.48 13.12
C LEU A 379 -3.54 -7.57 12.75
N MET A 380 -2.95 -6.49 12.25
CA MET A 380 -1.51 -6.40 12.00
C MET A 380 -0.89 -5.12 12.56
N PRO A 381 0.39 -5.19 13.01
CA PRO A 381 1.10 -4.02 13.48
C PRO A 381 1.70 -3.22 12.34
N SER A 382 1.92 -1.93 12.55
CA SER A 382 2.63 -0.99 11.68
C SER A 382 3.48 -0.02 12.49
N GLY A 383 4.21 0.83 11.76
CA GLY A 383 5.06 1.87 12.34
C GLY A 383 6.46 1.39 12.74
N PRO A 384 7.40 2.33 12.93
CA PRO A 384 8.78 2.01 13.32
C PRO A 384 8.86 1.24 14.64
N ALA A 385 8.04 1.63 15.61
CA ALA A 385 7.95 1.00 16.93
C ALA A 385 7.00 -0.20 16.97
N LYS A 386 6.30 -0.54 15.87
CA LYS A 386 5.26 -1.58 15.83
C LYS A 386 4.17 -1.38 16.89
N ASN A 387 3.76 -0.15 17.10
CA ASN A 387 2.75 0.27 18.07
C ASN A 387 1.45 0.80 17.43
N ILE A 388 1.28 0.60 16.13
CA ILE A 388 0.09 1.05 15.39
C ILE A 388 -0.69 -0.17 14.90
N ILE A 389 -1.97 -0.27 15.26
CA ILE A 389 -2.91 -1.26 14.74
C ILE A 389 -3.33 -0.82 13.34
N ARG A 390 -3.09 -1.63 12.31
CA ARG A 390 -3.58 -1.35 10.95
C ARG A 390 -5.03 -1.78 10.80
N LEU A 391 -5.85 -0.90 10.22
CA LEU A 391 -7.19 -1.21 9.77
C LEU A 391 -7.16 -1.28 8.23
N LEU A 392 -7.01 -2.50 7.71
CA LEU A 392 -6.95 -2.81 6.26
C LEU A 392 -8.10 -3.72 5.83
N THR A 393 -9.20 -3.63 6.54
CA THR A 393 -10.43 -4.37 6.30
C THR A 393 -10.88 -4.24 4.84
N PRO A 394 -11.44 -5.28 4.23
CA PRO A 394 -12.16 -5.15 2.97
C PRO A 394 -13.22 -4.04 3.04
N LEU A 395 -13.27 -3.18 2.02
CA LEU A 395 -14.20 -2.03 1.98
C LEU A 395 -15.66 -2.46 1.68
N THR A 396 -15.84 -3.71 1.32
CA THR A 396 -17.14 -4.37 1.12
C THR A 396 -17.68 -5.06 2.37
N ILE A 397 -17.03 -4.86 3.53
CA ILE A 397 -17.45 -5.45 4.79
C ILE A 397 -18.89 -5.05 5.14
N HIS A 398 -19.69 -6.02 5.61
CA HIS A 398 -21.04 -5.72 6.08
C HIS A 398 -20.99 -4.93 7.39
N PRO A 399 -21.92 -3.96 7.59
CA PRO A 399 -21.94 -3.12 8.79
C PRO A 399 -21.96 -3.90 10.10
N GLU A 400 -22.71 -5.01 10.16
CA GLU A 400 -22.79 -5.87 11.34
C GLU A 400 -21.44 -6.53 11.65
N THR A 401 -20.74 -7.04 10.64
CA THR A 401 -19.42 -7.67 10.80
C THR A 401 -18.36 -6.63 11.17
N LEU A 402 -18.43 -5.41 10.61
CA LEU A 402 -17.55 -4.31 10.99
C LEU A 402 -17.73 -3.95 12.46
N ASN A 403 -18.98 -3.76 12.91
CA ASN A 403 -19.28 -3.43 14.30
C ASN A 403 -18.84 -4.56 15.25
N GLU A 404 -19.11 -5.84 14.91
CA GLU A 404 -18.64 -6.98 15.69
C GLU A 404 -17.10 -6.95 15.88
N GLY A 405 -16.33 -6.71 14.81
CA GLY A 405 -14.88 -6.60 14.88
C GLY A 405 -14.41 -5.41 15.73
N LEU A 406 -15.09 -4.27 15.64
CA LEU A 406 -14.80 -3.09 16.45
C LEU A 406 -15.17 -3.27 17.91
N ASP A 407 -16.25 -4.01 18.23
CA ASP A 407 -16.66 -4.32 19.60
C ASP A 407 -15.64 -5.26 20.27
N ILE A 408 -15.12 -6.26 19.54
CA ILE A 408 -14.00 -7.10 20.00
C ILE A 408 -12.77 -6.24 20.29
N LEU A 409 -12.41 -5.34 19.38
CA LEU A 409 -11.25 -4.45 19.56
C LEU A 409 -11.46 -3.50 20.74
N GLU A 410 -12.64 -2.88 20.90
CA GLU A 410 -13.01 -2.02 22.03
C GLU A 410 -12.84 -2.75 23.35
N HIS A 411 -13.37 -3.97 23.45
CA HIS A 411 -13.27 -4.80 24.65
C HIS A 411 -11.81 -5.10 25.02
N ILE A 412 -10.97 -5.47 24.05
CA ILE A 412 -9.55 -5.78 24.28
C ILE A 412 -8.77 -4.52 24.68
N LEU A 413 -9.02 -3.40 24.00
CA LEU A 413 -8.36 -2.13 24.34
C LEU A 413 -8.71 -1.67 25.77
N ALA A 414 -9.95 -1.84 26.21
CA ALA A 414 -10.36 -1.53 27.58
C ALA A 414 -9.54 -2.33 28.62
N GLN A 415 -9.23 -3.60 28.30
CA GLN A 415 -8.41 -4.46 29.20
C GLN A 415 -6.96 -4.04 29.30
N THR A 416 -6.45 -3.18 28.38
CA THR A 416 -5.07 -2.67 28.45
C THR A 416 -4.91 -1.53 29.46
N ALA A 417 -5.98 -1.05 30.12
CA ALA A 417 -5.94 0.10 31.00
C ALA A 417 -4.97 -0.08 32.19
N ASP A 418 -4.81 -1.29 32.66
CA ASP A 418 -3.96 -1.65 33.80
C ASP A 418 -2.56 -2.18 33.39
N MET A 419 -2.25 -2.19 32.09
CA MET A 419 -0.94 -2.62 31.57
C MET A 419 0.11 -1.53 31.80
N GLN A 420 1.31 -1.94 32.27
CA GLN A 420 2.44 -1.07 32.53
C GLN A 420 3.56 -1.24 31.50
#